data_52aff530b350f29eaebb4a46fb99fd78
#
_entry.id   52aff530b350f29eaebb4a46fb99fd78
#
_cell.length_a   1.000
_cell.length_b   1.000
_cell.length_c   1.000
_cell.angle_alpha   90.00
_cell.angle_beta   90.00
_cell.angle_gamma   90.00
#
_symmetry.space_group_name_H-M   'P 1'
#
loop_
_entity.id
_entity.type
_entity.pdbx_description
1 polymer ?
#
loop_
_entity_poly.entity_id
_entity_poly.type
_entity_poly.pdbx_seq_one_letter_code
_entity_poly.pdbx_strand_id
1 'polypeptide(L)'
;MRSLFENIFPVVESLRKRKQLRCFFFMRKPPGLRLRFALHSLRGDAVREIESCIKSLVRRKVIAKWFPSVYEPETFKFGGPEAMEAVHAHFFADSKAWWRWEELRRGANTSIESRLLSLSVLNDLFAKFLDGPEEVWDVWCRVATLHGASVVSEGPAIQAIRIEDLIDRVTPGEQVILRSYLSCNGAMARRFGAIHAKGKLLFGNRLVLPHVALYHWNRFGFTPDDRASIFTAMMHAWSPNV
;
A
#
# COMPACT_ATOMS: atom_id res chain seq x y z
N MET A 1 9.29 -15.02 4.94
CA MET A 1 9.04 -13.77 4.20
C MET A 1 10.16 -12.75 4.37
N ARG A 2 10.66 -12.55 5.60
CA ARG A 2 11.78 -11.63 5.90
C ARG A 2 12.98 -11.84 4.98
N SER A 3 13.60 -13.04 5.03
CA SER A 3 14.81 -13.33 4.26
C SER A 3 14.63 -13.18 2.75
N LEU A 4 13.40 -13.29 2.24
CA LEU A 4 13.09 -12.95 0.86
C LEU A 4 13.29 -11.45 0.61
N PHE A 5 12.69 -10.60 1.42
CA PHE A 5 12.73 -9.14 1.21
C PHE A 5 14.09 -8.53 1.54
N GLU A 6 14.85 -9.09 2.50
CA GLU A 6 16.24 -8.72 2.75
C GLU A 6 17.16 -8.90 1.53
N ASN A 7 16.80 -9.82 0.61
CA ASN A 7 17.53 -10.03 -0.63
C ASN A 7 16.92 -9.27 -1.83
N ILE A 8 15.60 -9.13 -1.88
CA ILE A 8 14.90 -8.49 -3.01
C ILE A 8 15.04 -6.96 -2.99
N PHE A 9 14.92 -6.30 -1.82
CA PHE A 9 15.00 -4.84 -1.76
C PHE A 9 16.34 -4.26 -2.19
N PRO A 10 17.51 -4.85 -1.87
CA PRO A 10 18.80 -4.40 -2.43
C PRO A 10 18.82 -4.45 -3.98
N VAL A 11 18.25 -5.49 -4.60
CA VAL A 11 18.13 -5.60 -6.06
C VAL A 11 17.21 -4.51 -6.60
N VAL A 12 16.06 -4.29 -5.98
CA VAL A 12 15.12 -3.21 -6.34
C VAL A 12 15.80 -1.84 -6.31
N GLU A 13 16.52 -1.52 -5.25
CA GLU A 13 17.22 -0.23 -5.11
C GLU A 13 18.38 -0.11 -6.12
N SER A 14 19.13 -1.18 -6.37
CA SER A 14 20.20 -1.22 -7.38
C SER A 14 19.65 -0.94 -8.77
N LEU A 15 18.60 -1.66 -9.18
CA LEU A 15 17.94 -1.48 -10.47
C LEU A 15 17.33 -0.08 -10.63
N ARG A 16 16.80 0.49 -9.53
CA ARG A 16 16.26 1.86 -9.54
C ARG A 16 17.37 2.90 -9.74
N LYS A 17 18.47 2.79 -9.00
CA LYS A 17 19.63 3.69 -9.15
C LYS A 17 20.17 3.68 -10.58
N ARG A 18 20.18 2.52 -11.24
CA ARG A 18 20.59 2.37 -12.64
C ARG A 18 19.50 2.76 -13.65
N LYS A 19 18.34 3.26 -13.20
CA LYS A 19 17.19 3.61 -14.04
C LYS A 19 16.68 2.45 -14.91
N GLN A 20 16.82 1.20 -14.44
CA GLN A 20 16.34 0.00 -15.13
C GLN A 20 14.95 -0.44 -14.64
N LEU A 21 14.55 0.00 -13.45
CA LEU A 21 13.27 -0.33 -12.84
C LEU A 21 12.36 0.91 -12.78
N ARG A 22 11.17 0.80 -13.38
CA ARG A 22 10.11 1.82 -13.27
C ARG A 22 9.33 1.67 -11.98
N CYS A 23 8.93 0.45 -11.66
CA CYS A 23 8.07 0.16 -10.52
C CYS A 23 8.36 -1.24 -9.97
N PHE A 24 8.24 -1.38 -8.66
CA PHE A 24 8.20 -2.65 -7.94
C PHE A 24 7.10 -2.63 -6.92
N PHE A 25 6.35 -3.69 -6.82
CA PHE A 25 5.44 -3.92 -5.69
C PHE A 25 5.20 -5.42 -5.50
N PHE A 26 4.63 -5.77 -4.36
CA PHE A 26 4.27 -7.13 -4.07
C PHE A 26 2.84 -7.26 -3.57
N MET A 27 2.33 -8.46 -3.65
CA MET A 27 1.03 -8.87 -3.12
C MET A 27 1.16 -10.21 -2.44
N ARG A 28 0.52 -10.37 -1.30
CA ARG A 28 0.30 -11.67 -0.67
C ARG A 28 -0.86 -12.36 -1.38
N LYS A 29 -0.63 -13.52 -1.92
CA LYS A 29 -1.67 -14.34 -2.54
C LYS A 29 -1.41 -15.80 -2.19
N PRO A 30 -2.16 -16.37 -1.24
CA PRO A 30 -1.98 -17.76 -0.86
C PRO A 30 -1.94 -18.70 -2.07
N PRO A 31 -1.05 -19.70 -2.08
CA PRO A 31 -0.14 -20.06 -1.01
C PRO A 31 1.20 -19.29 -0.98
N GLY A 32 1.34 -18.18 -1.69
CA GLY A 32 2.63 -17.48 -1.78
C GLY A 32 2.55 -15.97 -1.94
N LEU A 33 3.57 -15.43 -2.59
CA LEU A 33 3.72 -14.01 -2.89
C LEU A 33 3.79 -13.80 -4.40
N ARG A 34 3.29 -12.66 -4.84
CA ARG A 34 3.49 -12.16 -6.20
C ARG A 34 4.37 -10.93 -6.15
N LEU A 35 5.56 -11.03 -6.72
CA LEU A 35 6.47 -9.90 -6.92
C LEU A 35 6.25 -9.34 -8.32
N ARG A 36 6.16 -8.04 -8.46
CA ARG A 36 5.92 -7.34 -9.72
C ARG A 36 7.04 -6.36 -10.00
N PHE A 37 7.73 -6.55 -11.12
CA PHE A 37 8.82 -5.70 -11.57
C PHE A 37 8.43 -5.10 -12.92
N ALA A 38 8.23 -3.80 -12.99
CA ALA A 38 8.07 -3.08 -14.26
C ALA A 38 9.42 -2.52 -14.67
N LEU A 39 10.07 -3.19 -15.61
CA LEU A 39 11.39 -2.80 -16.15
C LEU A 39 11.23 -1.88 -17.35
N HIS A 40 12.25 -1.06 -17.63
CA HIS A 40 12.31 -0.27 -18.86
C HIS A 40 12.60 -1.16 -20.10
N SER A 41 13.28 -2.29 -19.90
CA SER A 41 13.52 -3.30 -20.92
C SER A 41 13.42 -4.70 -20.32
N LEU A 42 12.73 -5.59 -21.02
CA LEU A 42 12.64 -7.01 -20.65
C LEU A 42 13.85 -7.81 -21.18
N ARG A 43 14.73 -7.18 -21.95
CA ARG A 43 15.98 -7.78 -22.44
C ARG A 43 17.15 -7.14 -21.72
N GLY A 44 18.00 -7.95 -21.07
CA GLY A 44 19.22 -7.43 -20.48
C GLY A 44 19.49 -7.90 -19.04
N ASP A 45 20.44 -7.19 -18.42
CA ASP A 45 21.01 -7.57 -17.12
C ASP A 45 20.01 -7.52 -15.96
N ALA A 46 19.03 -6.61 -16.02
CA ALA A 46 18.04 -6.47 -14.96
C ALA A 46 17.22 -7.75 -14.72
N VAL A 47 16.76 -8.40 -15.80
CA VAL A 47 16.02 -9.67 -15.69
C VAL A 47 16.93 -10.76 -15.13
N ARG A 48 18.18 -10.87 -15.65
CA ARG A 48 19.15 -11.84 -15.15
C ARG A 48 19.49 -11.66 -13.68
N GLU A 49 19.62 -10.41 -13.23
CA GLU A 49 19.89 -10.08 -11.83
C GLU A 49 18.75 -10.50 -10.91
N ILE A 50 17.50 -10.18 -11.28
CA ILE A 50 16.30 -10.59 -10.53
C ILE A 50 16.22 -12.12 -10.47
N GLU A 51 16.34 -12.79 -11.60
CA GLU A 51 16.29 -14.25 -11.63
C GLU A 51 17.42 -14.90 -10.84
N SER A 52 18.64 -14.38 -10.92
CA SER A 52 19.79 -14.87 -10.16
C SER A 52 19.54 -14.77 -8.66
N CYS A 53 19.01 -13.62 -8.21
CA CYS A 53 18.60 -13.43 -6.81
C CYS A 53 17.57 -14.49 -6.41
N ILE A 54 16.50 -14.66 -7.18
CA ILE A 54 15.42 -15.61 -6.86
C ILE A 54 15.94 -17.05 -6.88
N LYS A 55 16.73 -17.44 -7.88
CA LYS A 55 17.36 -18.78 -7.95
C LYS A 55 18.26 -19.05 -6.73
N SER A 56 19.00 -18.04 -6.27
CA SER A 56 19.79 -18.14 -5.04
C SER A 56 18.91 -18.40 -3.81
N LEU A 57 17.76 -17.72 -3.69
CA LEU A 57 16.83 -17.93 -2.58
C LEU A 57 16.23 -19.34 -2.58
N VAL A 58 15.97 -19.93 -3.76
CA VAL A 58 15.56 -21.34 -3.86
C VAL A 58 16.67 -22.28 -3.39
N ARG A 59 17.90 -22.08 -3.87
CA ARG A 59 19.05 -22.93 -3.45
C ARG A 59 19.27 -22.87 -1.94
N ARG A 60 19.08 -21.69 -1.33
CA ARG A 60 19.19 -21.48 0.13
C ARG A 60 17.94 -21.91 0.90
N LYS A 61 16.95 -22.50 0.25
CA LYS A 61 15.66 -22.93 0.83
C LYS A 61 14.89 -21.82 1.55
N VAL A 62 15.10 -20.56 1.16
CA VAL A 62 14.33 -19.40 1.66
C VAL A 62 12.93 -19.39 1.05
N ILE A 63 12.81 -19.81 -0.22
CA ILE A 63 11.56 -20.07 -0.92
C ILE A 63 11.59 -21.47 -1.51
N ALA A 64 10.43 -22.12 -1.58
CA ALA A 64 10.34 -23.50 -2.07
C ALA A 64 10.46 -23.57 -3.60
N LYS A 65 9.77 -22.68 -4.29
CA LYS A 65 9.74 -22.62 -5.77
C LYS A 65 9.35 -21.23 -6.24
N TRP A 66 9.61 -20.93 -7.49
CA TRP A 66 9.13 -19.75 -8.19
C TRP A 66 8.84 -20.06 -9.66
N PHE A 67 8.07 -19.21 -10.28
CA PHE A 67 7.83 -19.24 -11.72
C PHE A 67 7.51 -17.84 -12.23
N PRO A 68 7.93 -17.47 -13.44
CA PRO A 68 7.53 -16.23 -14.06
C PRO A 68 6.04 -16.30 -14.46
N SER A 69 5.36 -15.18 -14.41
CA SER A 69 3.97 -15.05 -14.88
C SER A 69 3.75 -13.67 -15.46
N VAL A 70 2.81 -13.57 -16.38
CA VAL A 70 2.36 -12.30 -16.91
C VAL A 70 1.56 -11.56 -15.84
N TYR A 71 1.79 -10.25 -15.74
CA TYR A 71 0.98 -9.37 -14.93
C TYR A 71 -0.05 -8.67 -15.80
N GLU A 72 -1.31 -8.89 -15.48
CA GLU A 72 -2.45 -8.18 -16.05
C GLU A 72 -2.95 -7.19 -15.00
N PRO A 73 -2.77 -5.86 -15.22
CA PRO A 73 -3.25 -4.86 -14.29
C PRO A 73 -4.77 -4.80 -14.28
N GLU A 74 -5.35 -4.68 -13.09
CA GLU A 74 -6.80 -4.50 -12.90
C GLU A 74 -7.19 -3.04 -13.20
N THR A 75 -6.88 -2.60 -14.41
CA THR A 75 -6.92 -1.21 -14.87
C THR A 75 -8.27 -0.53 -14.60
N PHE A 76 -9.37 -1.24 -14.85
CA PHE A 76 -10.69 -0.68 -14.63
C PHE A 76 -11.00 -0.41 -13.16
N LYS A 77 -10.60 -1.28 -12.23
CA LYS A 77 -10.78 -1.07 -10.78
C LYS A 77 -10.08 0.18 -10.27
N PHE A 78 -9.04 0.62 -10.97
CA PHE A 78 -8.21 1.75 -10.58
C PHE A 78 -8.40 2.99 -11.45
N GLY A 79 -9.55 3.09 -12.13
CA GLY A 79 -9.96 4.32 -12.83
C GLY A 79 -9.41 4.48 -14.24
N GLY A 80 -8.87 3.41 -14.84
CA GLY A 80 -8.40 3.41 -16.23
C GLY A 80 -6.88 3.36 -16.38
N PRO A 81 -6.39 3.30 -17.64
CA PRO A 81 -4.95 3.07 -17.93
C PRO A 81 -4.03 4.15 -17.33
N GLU A 82 -4.39 5.43 -17.47
CA GLU A 82 -3.56 6.53 -16.95
C GLU A 82 -3.57 6.56 -15.42
N ALA A 83 -4.71 6.29 -14.80
CA ALA A 83 -4.85 6.20 -13.35
C ALA A 83 -4.06 5.00 -12.78
N MET A 84 -4.05 3.86 -13.49
CA MET A 84 -3.28 2.68 -13.08
C MET A 84 -1.79 2.96 -12.95
N GLU A 85 -1.21 3.84 -13.78
CA GLU A 85 0.19 4.24 -13.63
C GLU A 85 0.45 5.01 -12.33
N ALA A 86 -0.48 5.88 -11.92
CA ALA A 86 -0.39 6.59 -10.65
C ALA A 86 -0.52 5.61 -9.47
N VAL A 87 -1.42 4.63 -9.58
CA VAL A 87 -1.61 3.57 -8.58
C VAL A 87 -0.36 2.69 -8.47
N HIS A 88 0.27 2.30 -9.57
CA HIS A 88 1.52 1.55 -9.53
C HIS A 88 2.65 2.32 -8.82
N ALA A 89 2.76 3.62 -9.06
CA ALA A 89 3.74 4.45 -8.35
C ALA A 89 3.45 4.49 -6.84
N HIS A 90 2.17 4.60 -6.45
CA HIS A 90 1.75 4.52 -5.05
C HIS A 90 2.04 3.13 -4.45
N PHE A 91 1.72 2.04 -5.14
CA PHE A 91 2.03 0.68 -4.69
C PHE A 91 3.53 0.44 -4.48
N PHE A 92 4.38 1.09 -5.27
CA PHE A 92 5.82 1.03 -5.08
C PHE A 92 6.24 1.75 -3.81
N ALA A 93 5.75 2.97 -3.60
CA ALA A 93 6.03 3.73 -2.38
C ALA A 93 5.54 2.99 -1.13
N ASP A 94 4.33 2.43 -1.17
CA ASP A 94 3.74 1.65 -0.10
C ASP A 94 4.53 0.35 0.19
N SER A 95 5.01 -0.34 -0.84
CA SER A 95 5.87 -1.53 -0.66
C SER A 95 7.20 -1.19 0.04
N LYS A 96 7.79 -0.03 -0.30
CA LYS A 96 9.02 0.46 0.35
C LYS A 96 8.76 0.90 1.79
N ALA A 97 7.67 1.60 2.03
CA ALA A 97 7.28 2.04 3.35
C ALA A 97 6.99 0.84 4.26
N TRP A 98 6.25 -0.15 3.74
CA TRP A 98 6.03 -1.40 4.46
C TRP A 98 7.34 -2.11 4.84
N TRP A 99 8.32 -2.19 3.93
CA TRP A 99 9.60 -2.82 4.23
C TRP A 99 10.34 -2.08 5.35
N ARG A 100 10.43 -0.76 5.26
CA ARG A 100 11.03 0.07 6.33
C ARG A 100 10.32 -0.09 7.66
N TRP A 101 8.99 -0.14 7.63
CA TRP A 101 8.18 -0.40 8.81
C TRP A 101 8.52 -1.75 9.45
N GLU A 102 8.61 -2.80 8.65
CA GLU A 102 9.00 -4.13 9.13
C GLU A 102 10.42 -4.16 9.73
N GLU A 103 11.34 -3.37 9.20
CA GLU A 103 12.69 -3.23 9.77
C GLU A 103 12.64 -2.55 11.14
N LEU A 104 11.93 -1.43 11.28
CA LEU A 104 11.78 -0.72 12.55
C LEU A 104 11.10 -1.58 13.62
N ARG A 105 10.00 -2.23 13.26
CA ARG A 105 9.22 -3.07 14.17
C ARG A 105 10.04 -4.23 14.74
N ARG A 106 10.95 -4.77 13.97
CA ARG A 106 11.86 -5.84 14.42
C ARG A 106 12.94 -5.36 15.38
N GLY A 107 13.40 -4.15 15.18
CA GLY A 107 14.35 -3.51 16.09
C GLY A 107 13.72 -3.01 17.40
N ALA A 108 12.42 -3.29 17.63
CA ALA A 108 11.60 -2.68 18.68
C ALA A 108 11.68 -1.13 18.69
N ASN A 109 11.87 -0.54 17.51
CA ASN A 109 12.02 0.91 17.31
C ASN A 109 10.72 1.56 16.82
N THR A 110 9.57 1.01 17.19
CA THR A 110 8.26 1.57 16.87
C THR A 110 7.54 2.00 18.14
N SER A 111 6.93 3.17 18.10
CA SER A 111 6.10 3.75 19.16
C SER A 111 4.61 3.57 18.91
N ILE A 112 4.21 3.24 17.68
CA ILE A 112 2.83 3.02 17.28
C ILE A 112 2.62 1.61 16.73
N GLU A 113 1.36 1.18 16.72
CA GLU A 113 0.96 -0.09 16.12
C GLU A 113 0.77 0.02 14.60
N SER A 114 0.94 -1.12 13.89
CA SER A 114 0.72 -1.20 12.44
C SER A 114 -0.70 -0.78 12.03
N ARG A 115 -1.70 -1.04 12.88
CA ARG A 115 -3.10 -0.66 12.63
C ARG A 115 -3.27 0.86 12.67
N LEU A 116 -2.68 1.53 13.64
CA LEU A 116 -2.73 2.99 13.75
C LEU A 116 -1.98 3.65 12.58
N LEU A 117 -0.79 3.16 12.23
CA LEU A 117 -0.07 3.60 11.05
C LEU A 117 -0.94 3.50 9.79
N SER A 118 -1.53 2.32 9.55
CA SER A 118 -2.37 2.08 8.37
C SER A 118 -3.59 3.00 8.34
N LEU A 119 -4.26 3.16 9.49
CA LEU A 119 -5.42 4.03 9.63
C LEU A 119 -5.09 5.47 9.27
N SER A 120 -4.02 6.02 9.86
CA SER A 120 -3.59 7.40 9.62
C SER A 120 -3.20 7.62 8.16
N VAL A 121 -2.51 6.64 7.55
CA VAL A 121 -2.10 6.68 6.14
C VAL A 121 -3.29 6.67 5.18
N LEU A 122 -4.29 5.82 5.43
CA LEU A 122 -5.48 5.74 4.60
C LEU A 122 -6.40 6.94 4.77
N ASN A 123 -6.53 7.46 5.99
CA ASN A 123 -7.26 8.70 6.22
C ASN A 123 -6.64 9.89 5.48
N ASP A 124 -5.31 10.04 5.54
CA ASP A 124 -4.60 11.06 4.78
C ASP A 124 -4.82 10.89 3.27
N LEU A 125 -4.75 9.65 2.78
CA LEU A 125 -5.04 9.36 1.37
C LEU A 125 -6.45 9.81 1.01
N PHE A 126 -7.47 9.39 1.76
CA PHE A 126 -8.86 9.70 1.45
C PHE A 126 -9.14 11.20 1.51
N ALA A 127 -8.64 11.88 2.55
CA ALA A 127 -8.79 13.33 2.69
C ALA A 127 -8.15 14.14 1.55
N LYS A 128 -7.14 13.60 0.87
CA LYS A 128 -6.52 14.26 -0.31
C LYS A 128 -7.31 14.08 -1.61
N PHE A 129 -8.25 13.15 -1.64
CA PHE A 129 -9.05 12.82 -2.81
C PHE A 129 -10.50 13.27 -2.72
N LEU A 130 -10.99 13.58 -1.53
CA LEU A 130 -12.39 13.77 -1.21
C LEU A 130 -12.59 15.11 -0.53
N ASP A 131 -13.73 15.73 -0.79
CA ASP A 131 -14.00 17.11 -0.38
C ASP A 131 -14.61 17.24 1.02
N GLY A 132 -15.10 16.13 1.60
CA GLY A 132 -15.75 16.17 2.90
C GLY A 132 -15.74 14.86 3.68
N PRO A 133 -16.06 14.93 4.99
CA PRO A 133 -16.09 13.77 5.87
C PRO A 133 -17.11 12.71 5.44
N GLU A 134 -18.24 13.12 4.84
CA GLU A 134 -19.29 12.22 4.36
C GLU A 134 -18.78 11.36 3.21
N GLU A 135 -17.95 11.92 2.34
CA GLU A 135 -17.32 11.14 1.26
C GLU A 135 -16.27 10.17 1.78
N VAL A 136 -15.49 10.58 2.79
CA VAL A 136 -14.54 9.69 3.49
C VAL A 136 -15.31 8.54 4.14
N TRP A 137 -16.43 8.84 4.78
CA TRP A 137 -17.32 7.84 5.35
C TRP A 137 -17.84 6.85 4.30
N ASP A 138 -18.37 7.33 3.16
CA ASP A 138 -18.82 6.47 2.07
C ASP A 138 -17.70 5.52 1.58
N VAL A 139 -16.47 6.02 1.47
CA VAL A 139 -15.33 5.17 1.09
C VAL A 139 -15.09 4.08 2.14
N TRP A 140 -15.13 4.41 3.43
CA TRP A 140 -14.97 3.41 4.48
C TRP A 140 -16.08 2.35 4.47
N CYS A 141 -17.34 2.76 4.24
CA CYS A 141 -18.46 1.82 4.07
C CYS A 141 -18.24 0.87 2.88
N ARG A 142 -17.70 1.37 1.77
CA ARG A 142 -17.35 0.55 0.60
C ARG A 142 -16.20 -0.41 0.89
N VAL A 143 -15.18 0.03 1.61
CA VAL A 143 -14.10 -0.85 2.07
C VAL A 143 -14.69 -1.98 2.93
N ALA A 144 -15.63 -1.67 3.87
CA ALA A 144 -16.33 -2.66 4.69
C ALA A 144 -17.07 -3.69 3.85
N THR A 145 -17.87 -3.21 2.91
CA THR A 145 -18.64 -4.08 2.01
C THR A 145 -17.74 -5.02 1.20
N LEU A 146 -16.63 -4.52 0.66
CA LEU A 146 -15.67 -5.33 -0.10
C LEU A 146 -14.98 -6.42 0.74
N HIS A 147 -14.91 -6.24 2.06
CA HIS A 147 -14.29 -7.20 2.97
C HIS A 147 -15.30 -8.16 3.63
N GLY A 148 -16.60 -7.97 3.42
CA GLY A 148 -17.62 -8.72 4.14
C GLY A 148 -17.56 -8.47 5.65
N ALA A 149 -17.07 -7.31 6.06
CA ALA A 149 -16.94 -6.98 7.48
C ALA A 149 -18.30 -6.60 8.04
N SER A 150 -18.76 -7.36 9.04
CA SER A 150 -19.81 -6.91 9.94
C SER A 150 -19.20 -5.90 10.90
N VAL A 151 -19.90 -4.78 11.12
CA VAL A 151 -19.50 -3.82 12.15
C VAL A 151 -19.56 -4.53 13.50
N VAL A 152 -18.41 -4.67 14.16
CA VAL A 152 -18.35 -5.19 15.52
C VAL A 152 -18.51 -4.01 16.46
N SER A 153 -19.56 -4.05 17.29
CA SER A 153 -19.93 -2.95 18.19
C SER A 153 -18.97 -2.72 19.36
N GLU A 154 -18.00 -3.60 19.58
CA GLU A 154 -17.08 -3.52 20.71
C GLU A 154 -15.64 -3.77 20.24
N GLY A 155 -14.87 -2.72 20.13
CA GLY A 155 -13.42 -2.76 19.91
C GLY A 155 -12.75 -1.56 20.57
N PRO A 156 -11.45 -1.66 20.94
CA PRO A 156 -10.76 -0.49 21.49
C PRO A 156 -10.80 0.63 20.45
N ALA A 157 -11.31 1.78 20.87
CA ALA A 157 -11.39 2.97 20.03
C ALA A 157 -9.98 3.39 19.61
N ILE A 158 -9.55 3.02 18.42
CA ILE A 158 -8.38 3.61 17.79
C ILE A 158 -8.84 5.01 17.35
N GLN A 159 -8.38 6.05 18.02
CA GLN A 159 -8.69 7.41 17.58
C GLN A 159 -8.05 7.65 16.21
N ALA A 160 -8.84 8.11 15.26
CA ALA A 160 -8.33 8.58 13.98
C ALA A 160 -7.45 9.82 14.22
N ILE A 161 -6.14 9.63 14.10
CA ILE A 161 -5.16 10.70 14.26
C ILE A 161 -4.69 11.10 12.86
N ARG A 162 -4.64 12.41 12.60
CA ARG A 162 -4.05 12.93 11.36
C ARG A 162 -2.56 12.60 11.33
N ILE A 163 -2.03 12.31 10.14
CA ILE A 163 -0.59 12.02 10.01
C ILE A 163 0.27 13.17 10.53
N GLU A 164 -0.13 14.40 10.26
CA GLU A 164 0.59 15.60 10.70
C GLU A 164 0.71 15.66 12.23
N ASP A 165 -0.36 15.34 12.94
CA ASP A 165 -0.39 15.33 14.41
C ASP A 165 0.38 14.15 15.01
N LEU A 166 0.54 13.08 14.23
CA LEU A 166 1.25 11.88 14.63
C LEU A 166 2.77 12.03 14.46
N ILE A 167 3.22 12.73 13.42
CA ILE A 167 4.66 12.88 13.07
C ILE A 167 5.49 13.36 14.26
N ASP A 168 5.00 14.30 15.03
CA ASP A 168 5.77 14.89 16.14
C ASP A 168 5.79 14.00 17.41
N ARG A 169 5.03 12.91 17.40
CA ARG A 169 4.85 11.99 18.56
C ARG A 169 5.53 10.63 18.37
N VAL A 170 6.15 10.40 17.23
CA VAL A 170 6.72 9.11 16.87
C VAL A 170 8.24 9.16 16.73
N THR A 171 8.87 8.00 16.65
CA THR A 171 10.32 7.90 16.49
C THR A 171 10.80 8.49 15.15
N PRO A 172 12.08 8.93 15.05
CA PRO A 172 12.63 9.45 13.80
C PRO A 172 12.49 8.51 12.60
N GLY A 173 12.58 7.20 12.83
CA GLY A 173 12.37 6.19 11.79
C GLY A 173 10.93 6.17 11.28
N GLU A 174 9.96 6.27 12.18
CA GLU A 174 8.53 6.34 11.85
C GLU A 174 8.19 7.65 11.14
N GLN A 175 8.79 8.78 11.56
CA GLN A 175 8.63 10.07 10.88
C GLN A 175 8.99 9.98 9.38
N VAL A 176 10.10 9.31 9.06
CA VAL A 176 10.51 9.10 7.66
C VAL A 176 9.45 8.34 6.87
N ILE A 177 8.83 7.32 7.48
CA ILE A 177 7.77 6.53 6.85
C ILE A 177 6.52 7.38 6.65
N LEU A 178 6.05 8.09 7.68
CA LEU A 178 4.87 8.96 7.61
C LEU A 178 5.05 10.08 6.56
N ARG A 179 6.20 10.75 6.53
CA ARG A 179 6.51 11.75 5.50
C ARG A 179 6.54 11.16 4.09
N SER A 180 7.01 9.92 3.94
CA SER A 180 6.95 9.20 2.67
C SER A 180 5.51 8.98 2.20
N TYR A 181 4.60 8.64 3.12
CA TYR A 181 3.18 8.49 2.81
C TYR A 181 2.50 9.82 2.48
N LEU A 182 2.74 10.87 3.27
CA LEU A 182 2.25 12.22 2.93
C LEU A 182 2.61 12.62 1.50
N SER A 183 3.87 12.38 1.12
CA SER A 183 4.38 12.69 -0.22
C SER A 183 3.71 11.84 -1.31
N CYS A 184 3.64 10.52 -1.15
CA CYS A 184 3.09 9.64 -2.18
C CYS A 184 1.58 9.74 -2.31
N ASN A 185 0.84 9.95 -1.22
CA ASN A 185 -0.59 10.21 -1.24
C ASN A 185 -0.91 11.50 -1.98
N GLY A 186 -0.20 12.60 -1.65
CA GLY A 186 -0.35 13.86 -2.35
C GLY A 186 0.04 13.78 -3.83
N ALA A 187 1.08 13.03 -4.17
CA ALA A 187 1.46 12.82 -5.56
C ALA A 187 0.40 12.04 -6.35
N MET A 188 -0.18 11.01 -5.74
CA MET A 188 -1.27 10.24 -6.35
C MET A 188 -2.50 11.12 -6.56
N ALA A 189 -2.94 11.88 -5.55
CA ALA A 189 -4.10 12.77 -5.65
C ALA A 189 -3.93 13.81 -6.77
N ARG A 190 -2.77 14.49 -6.84
CA ARG A 190 -2.48 15.45 -7.93
C ARG A 190 -2.55 14.79 -9.31
N ARG A 191 -2.01 13.59 -9.47
CA ARG A 191 -2.07 12.86 -10.76
C ARG A 191 -3.49 12.49 -11.13
N PHE A 192 -4.29 12.03 -10.18
CA PHE A 192 -5.72 11.74 -10.42
C PHE A 192 -6.50 12.99 -10.79
N GLY A 193 -6.28 14.12 -10.10
CA GLY A 193 -6.88 15.41 -10.46
C GLY A 193 -6.53 15.83 -11.89
N ALA A 194 -5.28 15.67 -12.31
CA ALA A 194 -4.85 15.97 -13.68
C ALA A 194 -5.46 15.03 -14.74
N ILE A 195 -5.71 13.74 -14.39
CA ILE A 195 -6.38 12.77 -15.27
C ILE A 195 -7.86 13.10 -15.36
N HIS A 196 -8.49 13.44 -14.23
CA HIS A 196 -9.89 13.87 -14.17
C HIS A 196 -10.14 15.13 -15.02
N ALA A 197 -9.29 16.15 -14.88
CA ALA A 197 -9.40 17.39 -15.65
C ALA A 197 -9.28 17.17 -17.17
N LYS A 198 -8.68 16.06 -17.61
CA LYS A 198 -8.61 15.65 -19.03
C LYS A 198 -9.77 14.75 -19.46
N GLY A 199 -10.75 14.48 -18.60
CA GLY A 199 -11.84 13.56 -18.87
C GLY A 199 -11.46 12.08 -19.05
N LYS A 200 -10.29 11.67 -18.52
CA LYS A 200 -9.74 10.33 -18.73
C LYS A 200 -9.86 9.39 -17.53
N LEU A 201 -10.47 9.84 -16.46
CA LEU A 201 -10.78 9.03 -15.30
C LEU A 201 -12.08 8.27 -15.56
N LEU A 202 -12.02 6.94 -15.62
CA LEU A 202 -13.17 6.11 -15.97
C LEU A 202 -14.16 5.90 -14.82
N PHE A 203 -13.68 6.03 -13.58
CA PHE A 203 -14.49 5.88 -12.36
C PHE A 203 -14.11 6.95 -11.35
N GLY A 204 -15.08 7.38 -10.55
CA GLY A 204 -14.86 8.35 -9.48
C GLY A 204 -13.95 7.81 -8.35
N ASN A 205 -13.34 8.74 -7.62
CA ASN A 205 -12.39 8.45 -6.54
C ASN A 205 -12.98 7.48 -5.50
N ARG A 206 -14.27 7.62 -5.15
CA ARG A 206 -14.95 6.76 -4.17
C ARG A 206 -15.06 5.29 -4.58
N LEU A 207 -14.89 4.98 -5.87
CA LEU A 207 -14.83 3.59 -6.35
C LEU A 207 -13.39 3.05 -6.37
N VAL A 208 -12.40 3.92 -6.59
CA VAL A 208 -10.99 3.53 -6.69
C VAL A 208 -10.33 3.34 -5.32
N LEU A 209 -10.58 4.27 -4.40
CA LEU A 209 -9.90 4.30 -3.09
C LEU A 209 -10.09 3.05 -2.24
N PRO A 210 -11.28 2.40 -2.20
CA PRO A 210 -11.44 1.13 -1.49
C PRO A 210 -10.49 0.03 -1.97
N HIS A 211 -10.23 -0.05 -3.27
CA HIS A 211 -9.30 -1.02 -3.82
C HIS A 211 -7.84 -0.70 -3.44
N VAL A 212 -7.48 0.59 -3.36
CA VAL A 212 -6.15 0.99 -2.88
C VAL A 212 -5.95 0.56 -1.42
N ALA A 213 -6.94 0.77 -0.56
CA ALA A 213 -6.93 0.32 0.83
C ALA A 213 -6.77 -1.21 0.93
N LEU A 214 -7.51 -1.97 0.12
CA LEU A 214 -7.39 -3.42 0.04
C LEU A 214 -5.97 -3.89 -0.26
N TYR A 215 -5.33 -3.26 -1.22
CA TYR A 215 -3.97 -3.60 -1.63
C TYR A 215 -2.93 -3.18 -0.59
N HIS A 216 -3.15 -2.06 0.10
CA HIS A 216 -2.34 -1.64 1.25
C HIS A 216 -2.42 -2.69 2.38
N TRP A 217 -3.61 -3.07 2.80
CA TRP A 217 -3.81 -4.08 3.85
C TRP A 217 -3.28 -5.46 3.47
N ASN A 218 -3.39 -5.83 2.20
CA ASN A 218 -2.79 -7.06 1.71
C ASN A 218 -1.26 -7.06 1.89
N ARG A 219 -0.58 -5.94 1.60
CA ARG A 219 0.88 -5.82 1.81
C ARG A 219 1.25 -5.88 3.29
N PHE A 220 0.48 -5.23 4.14
CA PHE A 220 0.69 -5.31 5.60
C PHE A 220 0.37 -6.70 6.16
N GLY A 221 -0.42 -7.49 5.47
CA GLY A 221 -0.81 -8.84 5.87
C GLY A 221 -1.82 -8.85 7.00
N PHE A 222 -2.67 -7.83 7.06
CA PHE A 222 -3.72 -7.73 8.06
C PHE A 222 -4.71 -8.87 7.95
N THR A 223 -5.00 -9.45 9.10
CA THR A 223 -6.02 -10.48 9.29
C THR A 223 -7.42 -9.89 9.13
N PRO A 224 -8.48 -10.69 9.01
CA PRO A 224 -9.85 -10.21 9.09
C PRO A 224 -10.11 -9.38 10.37
N ASP A 225 -9.58 -9.81 11.53
CA ASP A 225 -9.76 -9.14 12.82
C ASP A 225 -9.04 -7.78 12.86
N ASP A 226 -7.81 -7.67 12.32
CA ASP A 226 -7.12 -6.39 12.21
C ASP A 226 -7.94 -5.39 11.39
N ARG A 227 -8.52 -5.85 10.29
CA ARG A 227 -9.37 -5.03 9.41
C ARG A 227 -10.68 -4.64 10.08
N ALA A 228 -11.33 -5.57 10.78
CA ALA A 228 -12.53 -5.29 11.55
C ALA A 228 -12.28 -4.22 12.62
N SER A 229 -11.15 -4.30 13.34
CA SER A 229 -10.75 -3.29 14.33
C SER A 229 -10.58 -1.91 13.71
N ILE A 230 -9.91 -1.81 12.54
CA ILE A 230 -9.74 -0.54 11.81
C ILE A 230 -11.11 0.00 11.40
N PHE A 231 -11.99 -0.86 10.90
CA PHE A 231 -13.35 -0.47 10.53
C PHE A 231 -14.14 0.10 11.69
N THR A 232 -14.18 -0.62 12.80
CA THR A 232 -14.90 -0.19 14.00
C THR A 232 -14.41 1.19 14.44
N ALA A 233 -13.09 1.41 14.45
CA ALA A 233 -12.51 2.70 14.78
C ALA A 233 -12.96 3.80 13.82
N MET A 234 -13.06 3.52 12.53
CA MET A 234 -13.50 4.49 11.54
C MET A 234 -14.99 4.77 11.59
N MET A 235 -15.79 3.74 11.87
CA MET A 235 -17.23 3.89 12.06
C MET A 235 -17.54 4.83 13.21
N HIS A 236 -16.81 4.72 14.32
CA HIS A 236 -16.98 5.64 15.47
C HIS A 236 -16.46 7.06 15.19
N ALA A 237 -15.38 7.20 14.42
CA ALA A 237 -14.77 8.50 14.14
C ALA A 237 -15.52 9.36 13.11
N TRP A 238 -16.24 8.73 12.17
CA TRP A 238 -16.81 9.40 11.01
C TRP A 238 -18.30 9.17 10.81
N SER A 239 -18.98 8.42 11.70
CA SER A 239 -20.43 8.25 11.59
C SER A 239 -21.14 9.59 11.71
N PRO A 240 -21.97 9.99 10.74
CA PRO A 240 -22.70 11.26 10.80
C PRO A 240 -23.78 11.30 11.91
N ASN A 241 -24.00 10.19 12.60
CA ASN A 241 -25.05 10.03 13.61
C ASN A 241 -24.52 9.85 15.05
N VAL A 242 -23.26 10.20 15.33
CA VAL A 242 -22.70 10.19 16.69
C VAL A 242 -22.40 11.60 17.14
#